data_b287de2131ba07c2eebab2fe21e56d94
#
_entry.id   b287de2131ba07c2eebab2fe21e56d94
#
_cell.length_a   1.000
_cell.length_b   1.000
_cell.length_c   1.000
_cell.angle_alpha   90.00
_cell.angle_beta   90.00
_cell.angle_gamma   90.00
#
_symmetry.space_group_name_H-M   'P 1'
#
loop_
_entity.id
_entity.type
_entity.pdbx_description
1 polymer ?
#
loop_
_entity_poly.entity_id
_entity_poly.type
_entity_poly.pdbx_seq_one_letter_code
_entity_poly.pdbx_strand_id
1 'polypeptide(L)'
;MKYDVIIVGAGASGMMAAITAAGHHKKVLLLERMDKLGKKILATGNGRCNLSNAYMDENCYRGQRPSFAYPMIEEFGLEDLIQFFESLGMLVTEQNGYYYPASLQAATVVDTLTQKLKHLHVDILTEFEVTKAEKCKSTFYVYGNDKCFQSSNLILATGGCAQPNLGSNGSGYKLAKDFHHKITDTFPSLVGLEAEGKYLKDTSGVRNVSNVSVYANNELIAKEHGEVQFTKYGVSGIPIFQISHFAIEALRRKKKVKIYLNLMPQMVTLEETTEVFLKSCNYKTVEEFFQGFLNKKLVYAILQRLKIDPRKPVAQISRKDLNRILDMIQHFEVEIKGYKGYDMAQVTAGGVSTKEIIQGTLESKLLEGLYVVGELLDVDGTCGGYNLQWAFTSGYIAASQIGRQ
;
A
#
# COMPACT_ATOMS: atom_id res chain seq x y z
N MET A 1 31.85 20.43 4.03
CA MET A 1 31.93 19.41 5.13
C MET A 1 31.81 18.04 4.51
N LYS A 2 32.62 17.09 4.97
CA LYS A 2 32.53 15.69 4.53
C LYS A 2 31.75 14.88 5.58
N TYR A 3 30.80 14.08 5.13
CA TYR A 3 30.01 13.16 5.93
C TYR A 3 30.48 11.72 5.69
N ASP A 4 30.18 10.82 6.61
CA ASP A 4 30.36 9.39 6.38
C ASP A 4 29.25 8.85 5.49
N VAL A 5 28.01 9.34 5.70
CA VAL A 5 26.86 9.00 4.88
C VAL A 5 25.93 10.21 4.67
N ILE A 6 25.44 10.34 3.43
CA ILE A 6 24.33 11.23 3.08
C ILE A 6 23.11 10.35 2.79
N ILE A 7 21.97 10.71 3.36
CA ILE A 7 20.69 10.01 3.15
C ILE A 7 19.73 10.97 2.47
N VAL A 8 19.18 10.56 1.34
CA VAL A 8 18.23 11.36 0.55
C VAL A 8 16.80 10.84 0.77
N GLY A 9 15.98 11.65 1.44
CA GLY A 9 14.61 11.36 1.83
C GLY A 9 14.50 11.00 3.32
N ALA A 10 13.64 11.74 4.02
CA ALA A 10 13.37 11.56 5.46
C ALA A 10 12.00 10.92 5.71
N GLY A 11 11.65 9.91 4.92
CA GLY A 11 10.56 8.97 5.18
C GLY A 11 10.95 7.91 6.22
N ALA A 12 10.16 6.85 6.35
CA ALA A 12 10.38 5.76 7.31
C ALA A 12 11.78 5.14 7.15
N SER A 13 12.15 4.76 5.93
CA SER A 13 13.44 4.12 5.64
C SER A 13 14.61 5.06 5.87
N GLY A 14 14.50 6.34 5.48
CA GLY A 14 15.58 7.31 5.65
C GLY A 14 15.82 7.71 7.10
N MET A 15 14.76 7.91 7.90
CA MET A 15 14.89 8.20 9.33
C MET A 15 15.47 7.00 10.10
N MET A 16 15.03 5.77 9.79
CA MET A 16 15.62 4.57 10.37
C MET A 16 17.10 4.45 10.01
N ALA A 17 17.46 4.62 8.75
CA ALA A 17 18.84 4.58 8.31
C ALA A 17 19.72 5.65 9.00
N ALA A 18 19.19 6.86 9.16
CA ALA A 18 19.91 7.95 9.82
C ALA A 18 20.16 7.66 11.32
N ILE A 19 19.14 7.16 12.02
CA ILE A 19 19.25 6.77 13.44
C ILE A 19 20.27 5.63 13.59
N THR A 20 20.20 4.61 12.74
CA THR A 20 21.09 3.45 12.81
C THR A 20 22.55 3.85 12.52
N ALA A 21 22.80 4.60 11.44
CA ALA A 21 24.16 5.05 11.11
C ALA A 21 24.75 5.96 12.20
N ALA A 22 23.98 6.93 12.71
CA ALA A 22 24.44 7.82 13.78
C ALA A 22 24.65 7.07 15.11
N GLY A 23 23.84 6.03 15.38
CA GLY A 23 24.05 5.11 16.51
C GLY A 23 25.37 4.35 16.45
N HIS A 24 25.92 4.13 15.26
CA HIS A 24 27.27 3.61 15.01
C HIS A 24 28.33 4.72 14.89
N HIS A 25 28.09 5.89 15.46
CA HIS A 25 29.00 7.04 15.50
C HIS A 25 29.42 7.60 14.13
N LYS A 26 28.64 7.32 13.07
CA LYS A 26 28.86 7.92 11.74
C LYS A 26 28.32 9.35 11.71
N LYS A 27 29.04 10.22 11.01
CA LYS A 27 28.57 11.59 10.73
C LYS A 27 27.55 11.56 9.59
N VAL A 28 26.29 11.85 9.91
CA VAL A 28 25.14 11.69 9.01
C VAL A 28 24.58 13.04 8.56
N LEU A 29 24.27 13.18 7.28
CA LEU A 29 23.43 14.25 6.72
C LEU A 29 22.14 13.64 6.17
N LEU A 30 20.99 14.06 6.69
CA LEU A 30 19.66 13.68 6.22
C LEU A 30 19.03 14.83 5.43
N LEU A 31 18.75 14.60 4.15
CA LEU A 31 18.20 15.56 3.22
C LEU A 31 16.72 15.26 2.94
N GLU A 32 15.84 16.24 3.13
CA GLU A 32 14.40 16.11 2.88
C GLU A 32 13.90 17.28 2.01
N ARG A 33 13.17 16.96 0.93
CA ARG A 33 12.61 17.97 0.04
C ARG A 33 11.42 18.73 0.62
N MET A 34 10.70 18.10 1.56
CA MET A 34 9.54 18.70 2.20
C MET A 34 9.96 19.57 3.40
N ASP A 35 9.05 20.40 3.89
CA ASP A 35 9.25 21.26 5.08
C ASP A 35 9.32 20.48 6.40
N LYS A 36 8.86 19.20 6.41
CA LYS A 36 8.82 18.34 7.59
C LYS A 36 9.21 16.91 7.24
N LEU A 37 9.84 16.24 8.22
CA LEU A 37 10.17 14.82 8.15
C LEU A 37 8.89 13.96 8.21
N GLY A 38 8.90 12.79 7.62
CA GLY A 38 7.89 11.75 7.81
C GLY A 38 6.48 12.10 7.31
N LYS A 39 6.29 13.07 6.41
CA LYS A 39 4.96 13.49 5.95
C LYS A 39 4.09 12.32 5.49
N LYS A 40 4.65 11.36 4.74
CA LYS A 40 3.88 10.20 4.30
C LYS A 40 3.52 9.26 5.46
N ILE A 41 4.35 9.17 6.51
CA ILE A 41 4.02 8.39 7.71
C ILE A 41 2.76 8.92 8.38
N LEU A 42 2.61 10.25 8.49
CA LEU A 42 1.44 10.89 9.11
C LEU A 42 0.12 10.52 8.44
N ALA A 43 0.13 10.17 7.14
CA ALA A 43 -1.06 9.78 6.40
C ALA A 43 -1.35 8.26 6.46
N THR A 44 -0.44 7.44 6.98
CA THR A 44 -0.59 5.99 7.02
C THR A 44 -1.62 5.53 8.05
N GLY A 45 -2.32 4.42 7.76
CA GLY A 45 -3.29 3.83 8.68
C GLY A 45 -4.41 4.79 9.10
N ASN A 46 -4.86 5.69 8.22
CA ASN A 46 -5.81 6.76 8.54
C ASN A 46 -5.34 7.65 9.72
N GLY A 47 -4.05 8.00 9.74
CA GLY A 47 -3.43 8.80 10.79
C GLY A 47 -3.03 8.03 12.05
N ARG A 48 -3.16 6.69 12.06
CA ARG A 48 -2.75 5.82 13.19
C ARG A 48 -1.35 5.24 13.05
N CYS A 49 -0.81 5.13 11.82
CA CYS A 49 0.45 4.49 11.46
C CYS A 49 0.48 2.99 11.80
N ASN A 50 -0.01 2.16 10.90
CA ASN A 50 0.14 0.71 11.01
C ASN A 50 1.60 0.31 10.70
N LEU A 51 2.38 0.04 11.74
CA LEU A 51 3.82 -0.19 11.69
C LEU A 51 4.19 -1.53 11.04
N SER A 52 3.42 -2.58 11.35
CA SER A 52 3.72 -3.95 10.94
C SER A 52 2.48 -4.86 11.12
N ASN A 53 2.66 -6.15 10.92
CA ASN A 53 1.63 -7.18 11.02
C ASN A 53 2.13 -8.41 11.78
N ALA A 54 1.24 -9.09 12.50
CA ALA A 54 1.54 -10.37 13.17
C ALA A 54 1.81 -11.50 12.15
N TYR A 55 1.10 -11.49 11.02
CA TYR A 55 1.33 -12.43 9.94
C TYR A 55 2.33 -11.86 8.96
N MET A 56 3.41 -12.60 8.73
CA MET A 56 4.48 -12.17 7.82
C MET A 56 5.07 -13.37 7.09
N ASP A 57 4.97 -13.38 5.77
CA ASP A 57 5.63 -14.36 4.93
C ASP A 57 6.08 -13.73 3.58
N GLU A 58 6.74 -14.53 2.73
CA GLU A 58 7.23 -14.05 1.43
C GLU A 58 6.11 -13.58 0.49
N ASN A 59 4.89 -14.15 0.59
CA ASN A 59 3.74 -13.80 -0.25
C ASN A 59 3.14 -12.44 0.13
N CYS A 60 3.53 -11.88 1.26
CA CYS A 60 3.14 -10.52 1.67
C CYS A 60 3.84 -9.44 0.83
N TYR A 61 4.89 -9.80 0.08
CA TYR A 61 5.68 -8.88 -0.75
C TYR A 61 5.61 -9.26 -2.22
N ARG A 62 5.67 -8.26 -3.08
CA ARG A 62 5.57 -8.33 -4.53
C ARG A 62 6.76 -7.61 -5.17
N GLY A 63 6.92 -7.79 -6.49
CA GLY A 63 8.00 -7.24 -7.31
C GLY A 63 8.50 -8.29 -8.29
N GLN A 64 9.52 -7.97 -9.10
CA GLN A 64 10.12 -8.95 -10.02
C GLN A 64 10.83 -10.10 -9.30
N ARG A 65 11.18 -9.93 -8.02
CA ARG A 65 11.76 -10.96 -7.15
C ARG A 65 11.01 -10.95 -5.81
N PRO A 66 9.85 -11.61 -5.71
CA PRO A 66 9.03 -11.61 -4.50
C PRO A 66 9.80 -12.03 -3.24
N SER A 67 10.71 -13.04 -3.37
CA SER A 67 11.56 -13.53 -2.27
C SER A 67 12.70 -12.57 -1.88
N PHE A 68 12.81 -11.39 -2.49
CA PHE A 68 13.92 -10.47 -2.20
C PHE A 68 13.85 -9.88 -0.80
N ALA A 69 12.68 -9.44 -0.37
CA ALA A 69 12.50 -8.74 0.89
C ALA A 69 12.54 -9.66 2.11
N TYR A 70 11.97 -10.87 2.00
CA TYR A 70 11.64 -11.69 3.15
C TYR A 70 12.86 -12.09 4.02
N PRO A 71 14.02 -12.51 3.48
CA PRO A 71 15.20 -12.82 4.32
C PRO A 71 15.68 -11.63 5.17
N MET A 72 15.49 -10.41 4.69
CA MET A 72 15.81 -9.20 5.46
C MET A 72 14.76 -8.88 6.52
N ILE A 73 13.49 -9.21 6.25
CA ILE A 73 12.43 -9.14 7.26
C ILE A 73 12.67 -10.17 8.38
N GLU A 74 13.25 -11.33 8.09
CA GLU A 74 13.68 -12.30 9.11
C GLU A 74 14.87 -11.79 9.94
N GLU A 75 15.78 -10.99 9.35
CA GLU A 75 16.92 -10.39 10.06
C GLU A 75 16.50 -9.20 10.97
N PHE A 76 15.56 -8.37 10.51
CA PHE A 76 15.00 -7.25 11.28
C PHE A 76 13.49 -7.24 11.09
N GLY A 77 12.78 -8.00 11.90
CA GLY A 77 11.36 -8.27 11.77
C GLY A 77 10.48 -7.44 12.69
N LEU A 78 9.30 -8.00 12.96
CA LEU A 78 8.29 -7.38 13.82
C LEU A 78 8.83 -7.15 15.24
N GLU A 79 9.45 -8.16 15.85
CA GLU A 79 9.95 -8.11 17.23
C GLU A 79 11.06 -7.06 17.36
N ASP A 80 12.00 -7.04 16.40
CA ASP A 80 13.07 -6.06 16.37
C ASP A 80 12.54 -4.64 16.20
N LEU A 81 11.52 -4.46 15.35
CA LEU A 81 10.87 -3.16 15.14
C LEU A 81 10.16 -2.68 16.41
N ILE A 82 9.46 -3.58 17.13
CA ILE A 82 8.84 -3.25 18.42
C ILE A 82 9.90 -2.82 19.42
N GLN A 83 10.96 -3.64 19.62
CA GLN A 83 12.06 -3.34 20.54
C GLN A 83 12.74 -2.02 20.17
N PHE A 84 12.94 -1.76 18.88
CA PHE A 84 13.48 -0.48 18.42
C PHE A 84 12.64 0.70 18.92
N PHE A 85 11.33 0.69 18.68
CA PHE A 85 10.46 1.79 19.11
C PHE A 85 10.34 1.89 20.64
N GLU A 86 10.28 0.79 21.34
CA GLU A 86 10.27 0.74 22.81
C GLU A 86 11.58 1.29 23.40
N SER A 87 12.74 1.02 22.78
CA SER A 87 14.00 1.61 23.17
C SER A 87 14.06 3.15 23.01
N LEU A 88 13.17 3.68 22.18
CA LEU A 88 12.97 5.12 22.00
C LEU A 88 11.89 5.70 22.92
N GLY A 89 11.28 4.87 23.80
CA GLY A 89 10.21 5.28 24.73
C GLY A 89 8.83 5.32 24.11
N MET A 90 8.60 4.69 22.94
CA MET A 90 7.30 4.57 22.32
C MET A 90 6.73 3.16 22.49
N LEU A 91 5.65 3.03 23.25
CA LEU A 91 4.94 1.76 23.37
C LEU A 91 4.20 1.41 22.07
N VAL A 92 4.22 0.13 21.72
CA VAL A 92 3.52 -0.43 20.58
C VAL A 92 2.34 -1.28 21.08
N THR A 93 1.20 -1.25 20.38
CA THR A 93 0.01 -2.02 20.69
C THR A 93 -0.45 -2.83 19.48
N GLU A 94 -0.98 -4.01 19.74
CA GLU A 94 -1.57 -4.89 18.72
C GLU A 94 -3.09 -4.71 18.71
N GLN A 95 -3.68 -4.66 17.51
CA GLN A 95 -5.13 -4.67 17.28
C GLN A 95 -5.45 -5.57 16.07
N ASN A 96 -6.01 -6.74 16.30
CA ASN A 96 -6.42 -7.70 15.27
C ASN A 96 -5.27 -8.08 14.30
N GLY A 97 -4.09 -8.30 14.80
CA GLY A 97 -2.90 -8.64 14.03
C GLY A 97 -2.14 -7.43 13.46
N TYR A 98 -2.63 -6.20 13.63
CA TYR A 98 -1.96 -4.98 13.18
C TYR A 98 -1.27 -4.26 14.34
N TYR A 99 -0.10 -3.71 14.11
CA TYR A 99 0.71 -3.05 15.13
C TYR A 99 0.74 -1.53 14.94
N TYR A 100 0.46 -0.81 16.02
CA TYR A 100 0.33 0.65 16.05
C TYR A 100 1.11 1.24 17.23
N PRO A 101 1.50 2.54 17.20
CA PRO A 101 1.86 3.22 18.43
C PRO A 101 0.67 3.17 19.41
N ALA A 102 0.93 2.98 20.71
CA ALA A 102 -0.14 2.85 21.71
C ALA A 102 -1.07 4.08 21.76
N SER A 103 -0.56 5.25 21.36
CA SER A 103 -1.36 6.48 21.21
C SER A 103 -2.36 6.43 20.05
N LEU A 104 -2.24 5.46 19.14
CA LEU A 104 -2.98 5.39 17.86
C LEU A 104 -2.83 6.66 16.99
N GLN A 105 -1.70 7.36 17.10
CA GLN A 105 -1.40 8.59 16.36
C GLN A 105 -0.09 8.44 15.58
N ALA A 106 -0.14 8.61 14.28
CA ALA A 106 1.04 8.59 13.41
C ALA A 106 2.07 9.68 13.77
N ALA A 107 1.61 10.79 14.35
CA ALA A 107 2.48 11.85 14.85
C ALA A 107 3.45 11.35 15.91
N THR A 108 3.02 10.46 16.82
CA THR A 108 3.89 9.88 17.84
C THR A 108 5.11 9.18 17.23
N VAL A 109 4.91 8.45 16.12
CA VAL A 109 6.01 7.77 15.42
C VAL A 109 7.02 8.79 14.86
N VAL A 110 6.52 9.82 14.18
CA VAL A 110 7.38 10.86 13.57
C VAL A 110 8.12 11.66 14.63
N ASP A 111 7.43 12.04 15.72
CA ASP A 111 8.02 12.80 16.82
C ASP A 111 9.11 11.99 17.54
N THR A 112 8.84 10.71 17.84
CA THR A 112 9.81 9.80 18.46
C THR A 112 11.08 9.66 17.61
N LEU A 113 10.95 9.40 16.30
CA LEU A 113 12.08 9.31 15.39
C LEU A 113 12.83 10.64 15.28
N THR A 114 12.12 11.76 15.20
CA THR A 114 12.72 13.11 15.11
C THR A 114 13.50 13.48 16.38
N GLN A 115 12.96 13.15 17.55
CA GLN A 115 13.64 13.36 18.84
C GLN A 115 14.94 12.56 18.90
N LYS A 116 14.92 11.28 18.44
CA LYS A 116 16.13 10.44 18.40
C LYS A 116 17.19 10.97 17.44
N LEU A 117 16.79 11.43 16.26
CA LEU A 117 17.71 12.07 15.29
C LEU A 117 18.42 13.30 15.89
N LYS A 118 17.67 14.15 16.60
CA LYS A 118 18.22 15.32 17.30
C LYS A 118 19.18 14.91 18.42
N HIS A 119 18.80 13.91 19.22
CA HIS A 119 19.64 13.38 20.31
C HIS A 119 20.98 12.83 19.77
N LEU A 120 20.98 12.20 18.60
CA LEU A 120 22.16 11.67 17.94
C LEU A 120 22.93 12.73 17.11
N HIS A 121 22.54 13.99 17.18
CA HIS A 121 23.16 15.11 16.46
C HIS A 121 23.27 14.89 14.94
N VAL A 122 22.25 14.27 14.34
CA VAL A 122 22.16 14.12 12.89
C VAL A 122 21.94 15.51 12.26
N ASP A 123 22.76 15.87 11.27
CA ASP A 123 22.55 17.07 10.47
C ASP A 123 21.34 16.87 9.55
N ILE A 124 20.31 17.72 9.69
CA ILE A 124 19.05 17.61 8.93
C ILE A 124 18.82 18.90 8.13
N LEU A 125 18.55 18.72 6.84
CA LEU A 125 18.12 19.82 5.96
C LEU A 125 16.77 19.48 5.35
N THR A 126 15.74 20.22 5.73
CA THR A 126 14.42 20.23 5.09
C THR A 126 14.38 21.25 3.96
N GLU A 127 13.32 21.19 3.13
CA GLU A 127 13.17 22.04 1.94
C GLU A 127 14.38 21.98 1.02
N PHE A 128 15.07 20.82 0.99
CA PHE A 128 16.25 20.58 0.20
C PHE A 128 15.99 19.47 -0.84
N GLU A 129 15.79 19.84 -2.06
CA GLU A 129 15.60 18.90 -3.17
C GLU A 129 16.94 18.54 -3.81
N VAL A 130 17.29 17.24 -3.72
CA VAL A 130 18.46 16.70 -4.41
C VAL A 130 18.13 16.57 -5.89
N THR A 131 18.86 17.31 -6.73
CA THR A 131 18.65 17.35 -8.18
C THR A 131 19.63 16.49 -8.95
N LYS A 132 20.83 16.25 -8.38
CA LYS A 132 21.91 15.45 -8.96
C LYS A 132 22.75 14.80 -7.86
N ALA A 133 23.22 13.59 -8.13
CA ALA A 133 24.26 12.95 -7.34
C ALA A 133 25.25 12.26 -8.28
N GLU A 134 26.54 12.29 -7.94
CA GLU A 134 27.58 11.63 -8.70
C GLU A 134 28.68 11.10 -7.78
N LYS A 135 29.43 10.09 -8.24
CA LYS A 135 30.58 9.57 -7.51
C LYS A 135 31.86 9.86 -8.29
N CYS A 136 32.83 10.47 -7.60
CA CYS A 136 34.17 10.67 -8.13
C CYS A 136 35.16 9.99 -7.20
N LYS A 137 35.87 8.98 -7.70
CA LYS A 137 36.72 8.08 -6.91
C LYS A 137 35.93 7.44 -5.74
N SER A 138 36.29 7.69 -4.49
CA SER A 138 35.64 7.15 -3.29
C SER A 138 34.63 8.13 -2.66
N THR A 139 34.29 9.23 -3.31
CA THR A 139 33.46 10.30 -2.72
C THR A 139 32.21 10.53 -3.55
N PHE A 140 31.05 10.51 -2.90
CA PHE A 140 29.79 10.97 -3.47
C PHE A 140 29.67 12.49 -3.32
N TYR A 141 29.19 13.13 -4.36
CA TYR A 141 28.84 14.56 -4.43
C TYR A 141 27.32 14.66 -4.66
N VAL A 142 26.61 15.28 -3.72
CA VAL A 142 25.15 15.42 -3.74
C VAL A 142 24.79 16.89 -3.86
N TYR A 143 24.05 17.24 -4.91
CA TYR A 143 23.73 18.61 -5.28
C TYR A 143 22.24 18.91 -5.12
N GLY A 144 21.93 20.10 -4.65
CA GLY A 144 20.59 20.66 -4.56
C GLY A 144 20.63 22.09 -4.01
N ASN A 145 19.67 22.93 -4.37
CA ASN A 145 19.52 24.31 -3.87
C ASN A 145 20.86 25.08 -3.88
N ASP A 146 21.62 25.01 -4.98
CA ASP A 146 22.94 25.64 -5.19
C ASP A 146 24.03 25.24 -4.15
N LYS A 147 23.82 24.12 -3.45
CA LYS A 147 24.78 23.54 -2.49
C LYS A 147 25.26 22.18 -2.98
N CYS A 148 26.47 21.80 -2.51
CA CYS A 148 27.06 20.49 -2.74
C CYS A 148 27.57 19.92 -1.43
N PHE A 149 27.19 18.69 -1.13
CA PHE A 149 27.68 17.95 0.03
C PHE A 149 28.45 16.72 -0.42
N GLN A 150 29.37 16.26 0.44
CA GLN A 150 30.26 15.14 0.15
C GLN A 150 30.12 14.06 1.21
N SER A 151 30.13 12.79 0.78
CA SER A 151 30.15 11.65 1.68
C SER A 151 30.92 10.45 1.12
N SER A 152 31.28 9.51 1.96
CA SER A 152 31.83 8.21 1.55
C SER A 152 30.73 7.26 1.08
N ASN A 153 29.54 7.35 1.66
CA ASN A 153 28.37 6.52 1.34
C ASN A 153 27.14 7.38 1.01
N LEU A 154 26.25 6.85 0.17
CA LEU A 154 25.00 7.48 -0.21
C LEU A 154 23.84 6.49 -0.08
N ILE A 155 22.79 6.86 0.67
CA ILE A 155 21.56 6.09 0.77
C ILE A 155 20.44 6.85 0.05
N LEU A 156 19.82 6.21 -0.96
CA LEU A 156 18.61 6.71 -1.61
C LEU A 156 17.38 6.12 -0.91
N ALA A 157 16.62 6.97 -0.20
CA ALA A 157 15.45 6.63 0.62
C ALA A 157 14.22 7.48 0.24
N THR A 158 14.11 7.86 -1.03
CA THR A 158 13.15 8.87 -1.53
C THR A 158 11.72 8.38 -1.66
N GLY A 159 11.46 7.07 -1.46
CA GLY A 159 10.16 6.46 -1.73
C GLY A 159 9.86 6.35 -3.24
N GLY A 160 8.63 5.94 -3.57
CA GLY A 160 8.16 5.78 -4.94
C GLY A 160 7.46 7.02 -5.51
N CYS A 161 6.33 6.79 -6.23
CA CYS A 161 5.49 7.83 -6.83
C CYS A 161 4.18 8.06 -6.07
N ALA A 162 3.80 7.16 -5.15
CA ALA A 162 2.51 7.24 -4.47
C ALA A 162 2.48 8.38 -3.45
N GLN A 163 1.44 9.22 -3.55
CA GLN A 163 1.22 10.42 -2.73
C GLN A 163 2.30 11.50 -2.94
N PRO A 164 2.45 12.04 -4.16
CA PRO A 164 3.49 13.01 -4.50
C PRO A 164 3.45 14.27 -3.64
N ASN A 165 2.26 14.69 -3.20
CA ASN A 165 2.06 15.83 -2.30
C ASN A 165 2.65 15.61 -0.88
N LEU A 166 2.94 14.36 -0.51
CA LEU A 166 3.57 13.99 0.75
C LEU A 166 5.07 13.68 0.61
N GLY A 167 5.66 13.94 -0.57
CA GLY A 167 7.09 13.82 -0.82
C GLY A 167 7.50 12.73 -1.81
N SER A 168 6.70 11.68 -2.01
CA SER A 168 7.02 10.56 -2.91
C SER A 168 6.61 10.87 -4.35
N ASN A 169 7.43 11.64 -5.08
CA ASN A 169 7.13 12.10 -6.44
C ASN A 169 7.93 11.39 -7.55
N GLY A 170 8.66 10.33 -7.22
CA GLY A 170 9.47 9.58 -8.17
C GLY A 170 10.83 10.23 -8.52
N SER A 171 11.23 11.34 -7.89
CA SER A 171 12.53 12.00 -8.17
C SER A 171 13.73 11.09 -7.94
N GLY A 172 13.64 10.16 -6.97
CA GLY A 172 14.70 9.20 -6.71
C GLY A 172 14.96 8.22 -7.83
N TYR A 173 13.99 7.93 -8.68
CA TYR A 173 14.21 7.09 -9.87
C TYR A 173 15.16 7.75 -10.88
N LYS A 174 15.14 9.08 -10.97
CA LYS A 174 16.12 9.82 -11.79
C LYS A 174 17.51 9.65 -11.22
N LEU A 175 17.69 9.86 -9.91
CA LEU A 175 18.98 9.68 -9.23
C LEU A 175 19.52 8.25 -9.40
N ALA A 176 18.67 7.24 -9.26
CA ALA A 176 19.07 5.85 -9.47
C ALA A 176 19.46 5.57 -10.93
N LYS A 177 18.74 6.15 -11.91
CA LYS A 177 19.12 6.07 -13.35
C LYS A 177 20.45 6.74 -13.65
N ASP A 178 20.75 7.88 -13.01
CA ASP A 178 22.02 8.58 -13.18
C ASP A 178 23.20 7.71 -12.70
N PHE A 179 22.94 6.76 -11.77
CA PHE A 179 23.87 5.69 -11.34
C PHE A 179 23.70 4.38 -12.14
N HIS A 180 23.04 4.44 -13.30
CA HIS A 180 22.83 3.34 -14.25
C HIS A 180 21.92 2.21 -13.78
N HIS A 181 21.16 2.40 -12.71
CA HIS A 181 20.17 1.42 -12.26
C HIS A 181 18.96 1.36 -13.19
N LYS A 182 18.50 0.15 -13.46
CA LYS A 182 17.25 -0.10 -14.16
C LYS A 182 16.07 0.15 -13.23
N ILE A 183 15.08 0.86 -13.75
CA ILE A 183 13.79 1.04 -13.10
C ILE A 183 12.79 0.12 -13.79
N THR A 184 12.16 -0.75 -13.04
CA THR A 184 11.06 -1.58 -13.53
C THR A 184 9.84 -0.72 -13.80
N ASP A 185 8.88 -1.24 -14.53
CA ASP A 185 7.68 -0.50 -14.90
C ASP A 185 6.83 -0.16 -13.65
N THR A 186 6.70 1.12 -13.35
CA THR A 186 5.99 1.58 -12.15
C THR A 186 4.51 1.84 -12.42
N PHE A 187 3.67 1.51 -11.43
CA PHE A 187 2.24 1.80 -11.45
C PHE A 187 1.66 1.95 -10.03
N PRO A 188 0.50 2.63 -9.88
CA PRO A 188 -0.16 2.74 -8.57
C PRO A 188 -0.58 1.37 -8.05
N SER A 189 -0.35 1.09 -6.76
CA SER A 189 -0.80 -0.12 -6.08
C SER A 189 -1.50 0.22 -4.76
N LEU A 190 -2.32 -0.69 -4.23
CA LEU A 190 -3.22 -0.45 -3.10
C LEU A 190 -4.11 0.78 -3.34
N VAL A 191 -4.91 0.71 -4.39
CA VAL A 191 -5.67 1.85 -4.91
C VAL A 191 -7.07 1.44 -5.35
N GLY A 192 -8.01 2.39 -5.38
CA GLY A 192 -9.37 2.16 -5.87
C GLY A 192 -9.41 1.89 -7.38
N LEU A 193 -10.33 1.03 -7.81
CA LEU A 193 -10.54 0.64 -9.20
C LEU A 193 -11.74 1.36 -9.80
N GLU A 194 -11.58 1.84 -11.03
CA GLU A 194 -12.60 2.56 -11.77
C GLU A 194 -13.46 1.60 -12.59
N ALA A 195 -14.77 1.81 -12.54
CA ALA A 195 -15.74 0.97 -13.22
C ALA A 195 -16.78 1.81 -13.96
N GLU A 196 -17.50 1.20 -14.88
CA GLU A 196 -18.63 1.79 -15.56
C GLU A 196 -19.96 1.15 -15.15
N GLY A 197 -20.98 1.98 -15.05
CA GLY A 197 -22.35 1.51 -14.80
C GLY A 197 -23.21 2.54 -14.08
N LYS A 198 -24.47 2.63 -14.48
CA LYS A 198 -25.44 3.57 -13.85
C LYS A 198 -25.59 3.31 -12.35
N TYR A 199 -25.48 2.05 -11.93
CA TYR A 199 -25.58 1.63 -10.53
C TYR A 199 -24.55 2.27 -9.60
N LEU A 200 -23.40 2.71 -10.10
CA LEU A 200 -22.35 3.33 -9.29
C LEU A 200 -22.84 4.58 -8.56
N LYS A 201 -23.67 5.40 -9.23
CA LYS A 201 -24.26 6.58 -8.61
C LYS A 201 -25.20 6.19 -7.47
N ASP A 202 -26.02 5.18 -7.69
CA ASP A 202 -27.05 4.75 -6.74
C ASP A 202 -26.46 4.03 -5.54
N THR A 203 -25.39 3.24 -5.73
CA THR A 203 -24.71 2.48 -4.68
C THR A 203 -23.61 3.27 -3.96
N SER A 204 -23.28 4.46 -4.43
CA SER A 204 -22.19 5.25 -3.84
C SER A 204 -22.37 5.46 -2.34
N GLY A 205 -21.28 5.22 -1.59
CA GLY A 205 -21.20 5.31 -0.14
C GLY A 205 -21.59 4.02 0.60
N VAL A 206 -22.11 3.01 -0.11
CA VAL A 206 -22.40 1.70 0.51
C VAL A 206 -21.10 0.98 0.81
N ARG A 207 -21.05 0.35 1.99
CA ARG A 207 -20.01 -0.61 2.40
C ARG A 207 -20.66 -1.96 2.60
N ASN A 208 -20.05 -3.00 2.09
CA ASN A 208 -20.57 -4.36 2.16
C ASN A 208 -19.44 -5.38 2.28
N VAL A 209 -19.53 -6.27 3.26
CA VAL A 209 -18.61 -7.40 3.37
C VAL A 209 -18.89 -8.38 2.24
N SER A 210 -17.89 -8.67 1.44
CA SER A 210 -18.04 -9.47 0.22
C SER A 210 -16.84 -10.39 0.01
N ASN A 211 -17.07 -11.52 -0.65
CA ASN A 211 -15.98 -12.22 -1.34
C ASN A 211 -15.77 -11.56 -2.69
N VAL A 212 -14.53 -11.25 -2.98
CA VAL A 212 -14.08 -10.57 -4.21
C VAL A 212 -13.31 -11.55 -5.06
N SER A 213 -13.72 -11.75 -6.31
CA SER A 213 -13.00 -12.57 -7.29
C SER A 213 -12.68 -11.75 -8.53
N VAL A 214 -11.41 -11.69 -8.91
CA VAL A 214 -10.92 -10.90 -10.05
C VAL A 214 -10.58 -11.80 -11.22
N TYR A 215 -11.11 -11.47 -12.36
CA TYR A 215 -10.88 -12.20 -13.61
C TYR A 215 -10.24 -11.30 -14.65
N ALA A 216 -9.23 -11.84 -15.36
CA ALA A 216 -8.63 -11.22 -16.54
C ALA A 216 -8.85 -12.13 -17.76
N ASN A 217 -9.57 -11.66 -18.79
CA ASN A 217 -9.98 -12.48 -19.95
C ASN A 217 -10.64 -13.82 -19.55
N ASN A 218 -11.51 -13.79 -18.52
CA ASN A 218 -12.20 -14.95 -17.92
C ASN A 218 -11.31 -15.94 -17.12
N GLU A 219 -10.04 -15.63 -16.92
CA GLU A 219 -9.15 -16.37 -16.02
C GLU A 219 -9.18 -15.74 -14.63
N LEU A 220 -9.40 -16.53 -13.58
CA LEU A 220 -9.34 -16.08 -12.19
C LEU A 220 -7.88 -15.75 -11.84
N ILE A 221 -7.61 -14.50 -11.42
CA ILE A 221 -6.26 -14.04 -11.11
C ILE A 221 -6.03 -13.67 -9.65
N ALA A 222 -7.10 -13.34 -8.90
CA ALA A 222 -7.00 -13.04 -7.48
C ALA A 222 -8.35 -13.23 -6.76
N LYS A 223 -8.28 -13.52 -5.46
CA LYS A 223 -9.45 -13.56 -4.56
C LYS A 223 -9.12 -12.85 -3.26
N GLU A 224 -10.12 -12.16 -2.70
CA GLU A 224 -10.04 -11.51 -1.39
C GLU A 224 -11.39 -11.55 -0.68
N HIS A 225 -11.36 -11.26 0.62
CA HIS A 225 -12.55 -11.15 1.45
C HIS A 225 -12.47 -9.90 2.32
N GLY A 226 -13.59 -9.21 2.49
CA GLY A 226 -13.70 -8.07 3.42
C GLY A 226 -14.67 -7.00 2.97
N GLU A 227 -14.59 -5.84 3.61
CA GLU A 227 -15.50 -4.72 3.36
C GLU A 227 -15.13 -3.98 2.07
N VAL A 228 -15.95 -4.15 1.03
CA VAL A 228 -15.89 -3.40 -0.22
C VAL A 228 -16.68 -2.11 -0.08
N GLN A 229 -16.10 -1.00 -0.51
CA GLN A 229 -16.77 0.30 -0.59
C GLN A 229 -17.15 0.61 -2.03
N PHE A 230 -18.44 0.81 -2.29
CA PHE A 230 -18.94 1.32 -3.56
C PHE A 230 -18.77 2.84 -3.60
N THR A 231 -18.20 3.34 -4.68
CA THR A 231 -17.94 4.77 -4.90
C THR A 231 -18.58 5.25 -6.21
N LYS A 232 -18.61 6.57 -6.43
CA LYS A 232 -19.08 7.13 -7.70
C LYS A 232 -18.22 6.72 -8.90
N TYR A 233 -16.97 6.39 -8.68
CA TYR A 233 -16.02 6.01 -9.74
C TYR A 233 -15.86 4.51 -9.93
N GLY A 234 -16.32 3.68 -8.99
CA GLY A 234 -16.13 2.24 -9.01
C GLY A 234 -16.13 1.63 -7.62
N VAL A 235 -15.10 0.87 -7.29
CA VAL A 235 -14.97 0.14 -6.03
C VAL A 235 -13.67 0.45 -5.31
N SER A 236 -13.71 0.36 -3.98
CA SER A 236 -12.61 0.67 -3.06
C SER A 236 -12.72 -0.23 -1.80
N GLY A 237 -11.88 0.01 -0.82
CA GLY A 237 -11.80 -0.78 0.42
C GLY A 237 -10.62 -1.75 0.41
N ILE A 238 -10.31 -2.31 1.58
CA ILE A 238 -9.10 -3.13 1.77
C ILE A 238 -9.02 -4.29 0.75
N PRO A 239 -10.08 -5.11 0.53
CA PRO A 239 -9.99 -6.21 -0.43
C PRO A 239 -9.77 -5.71 -1.87
N ILE A 240 -10.29 -4.53 -2.23
CA ILE A 240 -10.04 -3.93 -3.54
C ILE A 240 -8.59 -3.45 -3.65
N PHE A 241 -8.04 -2.85 -2.58
CA PHE A 241 -6.63 -2.45 -2.56
C PHE A 241 -5.71 -3.66 -2.73
N GLN A 242 -5.98 -4.76 -2.04
CA GLN A 242 -5.20 -6.00 -2.15
C GLN A 242 -5.15 -6.55 -3.57
N ILE A 243 -6.29 -6.55 -4.27
CA ILE A 243 -6.37 -7.09 -5.64
C ILE A 243 -5.99 -6.07 -6.71
N SER A 244 -5.84 -4.80 -6.37
CA SER A 244 -5.60 -3.73 -7.35
C SER A 244 -4.33 -3.95 -8.14
N HIS A 245 -3.26 -4.46 -7.51
CA HIS A 245 -1.99 -4.79 -8.17
C HIS A 245 -2.23 -5.71 -9.39
N PHE A 246 -2.91 -6.84 -9.18
CA PHE A 246 -3.20 -7.83 -10.23
C PHE A 246 -4.14 -7.28 -11.32
N ALA A 247 -5.17 -6.53 -10.89
CA ALA A 247 -6.12 -5.92 -11.80
C ALA A 247 -5.44 -4.89 -12.71
N ILE A 248 -4.57 -4.04 -12.15
CA ILE A 248 -3.84 -3.00 -12.89
C ILE A 248 -2.82 -3.63 -13.84
N GLU A 249 -2.06 -4.63 -13.38
CA GLU A 249 -1.13 -5.34 -14.24
C GLU A 249 -1.85 -5.98 -15.45
N ALA A 250 -3.03 -6.58 -15.24
CA ALA A 250 -3.84 -7.14 -16.31
C ALA A 250 -4.36 -6.06 -17.28
N LEU A 251 -4.85 -4.91 -16.77
CA LEU A 251 -5.29 -3.78 -17.59
C LEU A 251 -4.14 -3.22 -18.44
N ARG A 252 -2.95 -3.07 -17.88
CA ARG A 252 -1.74 -2.59 -18.59
C ARG A 252 -1.33 -3.56 -19.70
N ARG A 253 -1.60 -4.84 -19.54
CA ARG A 253 -1.46 -5.87 -20.59
C ARG A 253 -2.66 -5.93 -21.54
N LYS A 254 -3.57 -4.92 -21.49
CA LYS A 254 -4.76 -4.80 -22.32
C LYS A 254 -5.75 -5.97 -22.18
N LYS A 255 -5.73 -6.67 -21.05
CA LYS A 255 -6.73 -7.70 -20.74
C LYS A 255 -8.03 -7.03 -20.24
N LYS A 256 -9.17 -7.66 -20.53
CA LYS A 256 -10.46 -7.26 -19.94
C LYS A 256 -10.51 -7.72 -18.50
N VAL A 257 -10.78 -6.80 -17.58
CA VAL A 257 -10.80 -7.10 -16.14
C VAL A 257 -12.23 -6.98 -15.61
N LYS A 258 -12.69 -8.02 -14.92
CA LYS A 258 -13.98 -8.06 -14.23
C LYS A 258 -13.77 -8.49 -12.78
N ILE A 259 -14.58 -7.90 -11.90
CA ILE A 259 -14.69 -8.31 -10.51
C ILE A 259 -16.09 -8.88 -10.31
N TYR A 260 -16.17 -10.04 -9.65
CA TYR A 260 -17.41 -10.61 -9.14
C TYR A 260 -17.41 -10.51 -7.63
N LEU A 261 -18.49 -9.94 -7.10
CA LEU A 261 -18.69 -9.77 -5.66
C LEU A 261 -19.80 -10.73 -5.23
N ASN A 262 -19.50 -11.65 -4.30
CA ASN A 262 -20.55 -12.28 -3.51
C ASN A 262 -20.89 -11.31 -2.37
N LEU A 263 -22.06 -10.71 -2.44
CA LEU A 263 -22.54 -9.69 -1.51
C LEU A 263 -23.01 -10.25 -0.17
N MET A 264 -23.20 -11.57 -0.08
CA MET A 264 -23.66 -12.28 1.14
C MET A 264 -22.81 -13.54 1.40
N PRO A 265 -21.47 -13.42 1.58
CA PRO A 265 -20.58 -14.58 1.69
C PRO A 265 -20.87 -15.46 2.91
N GLN A 266 -21.52 -14.92 3.94
CA GLN A 266 -21.93 -15.65 5.17
C GLN A 266 -23.14 -16.56 4.96
N MET A 267 -23.89 -16.40 3.85
CA MET A 267 -25.11 -17.17 3.58
C MET A 267 -24.84 -18.29 2.59
N VAL A 268 -24.51 -19.47 3.12
CA VAL A 268 -24.26 -20.68 2.30
C VAL A 268 -25.54 -21.21 1.69
N THR A 269 -26.66 -21.08 2.39
CA THR A 269 -28.00 -21.58 1.99
C THR A 269 -28.95 -20.45 1.63
N LEU A 270 -28.48 -19.49 0.82
CA LEU A 270 -29.26 -18.28 0.46
C LEU A 270 -30.60 -18.64 -0.19
N GLU A 271 -30.64 -19.66 -1.07
CA GLU A 271 -31.87 -20.12 -1.76
C GLU A 271 -32.89 -20.68 -0.78
N GLU A 272 -32.47 -21.61 0.10
CA GLU A 272 -33.35 -22.24 1.08
C GLU A 272 -33.89 -21.21 2.08
N THR A 273 -33.05 -20.31 2.58
CA THR A 273 -33.48 -19.23 3.48
C THR A 273 -34.51 -18.31 2.78
N THR A 274 -34.29 -18.00 1.51
CA THR A 274 -35.22 -17.19 0.74
C THR A 274 -36.58 -17.88 0.58
N GLU A 275 -36.61 -19.19 0.32
CA GLU A 275 -37.85 -19.97 0.21
C GLU A 275 -38.63 -20.02 1.54
N VAL A 276 -37.93 -20.15 2.66
CA VAL A 276 -38.57 -20.10 3.98
C VAL A 276 -39.20 -18.73 4.24
N PHE A 277 -38.47 -17.65 3.93
CA PHE A 277 -38.96 -16.29 4.15
C PHE A 277 -40.11 -15.91 3.20
N LEU A 278 -40.15 -16.42 1.97
CA LEU A 278 -41.25 -16.20 1.05
C LEU A 278 -42.59 -16.71 1.59
N LYS A 279 -42.60 -17.78 2.38
CA LYS A 279 -43.82 -18.32 3.01
C LYS A 279 -44.39 -17.39 4.07
N SER A 280 -43.53 -16.73 4.85
CA SER A 280 -43.93 -15.87 5.98
C SER A 280 -44.01 -14.38 5.61
N CYS A 281 -43.31 -13.93 4.57
CA CYS A 281 -43.19 -12.53 4.20
C CYS A 281 -43.80 -12.21 2.82
N ASN A 282 -44.79 -13.00 2.37
CA ASN A 282 -45.42 -12.89 1.07
C ASN A 282 -46.23 -11.59 0.85
N TYR A 283 -46.50 -10.83 1.92
CA TYR A 283 -47.19 -9.54 1.91
C TYR A 283 -46.31 -8.37 1.46
N LYS A 284 -45.00 -8.57 1.36
CA LYS A 284 -44.04 -7.53 0.98
C LYS A 284 -43.94 -7.34 -0.52
N THR A 285 -43.44 -6.18 -0.93
CA THR A 285 -42.89 -5.98 -2.28
C THR A 285 -41.55 -6.67 -2.44
N VAL A 286 -41.07 -6.86 -3.67
CA VAL A 286 -39.76 -7.45 -3.96
C VAL A 286 -38.63 -6.63 -3.32
N GLU A 287 -38.73 -5.29 -3.39
CA GLU A 287 -37.73 -4.41 -2.76
C GLU A 287 -37.73 -4.58 -1.23
N GLU A 288 -38.91 -4.49 -0.58
CA GLU A 288 -39.02 -4.64 0.89
C GLU A 288 -38.57 -6.01 1.37
N PHE A 289 -38.81 -7.04 0.57
CA PHE A 289 -38.34 -8.39 0.90
C PHE A 289 -36.83 -8.47 0.93
N PHE A 290 -36.14 -8.05 -0.15
CA PHE A 290 -34.69 -8.13 -0.24
C PHE A 290 -33.94 -7.08 0.59
N GLN A 291 -34.59 -6.02 1.07
CA GLN A 291 -34.00 -5.10 2.08
C GLN A 291 -33.73 -5.80 3.42
N GLY A 292 -34.35 -6.93 3.70
CA GLY A 292 -34.00 -7.80 4.83
C GLY A 292 -32.69 -8.56 4.62
N PHE A 293 -32.12 -8.59 3.43
CA PHE A 293 -30.88 -9.28 3.07
C PHE A 293 -29.71 -8.34 2.85
N LEU A 294 -29.93 -7.23 2.14
CA LEU A 294 -28.89 -6.32 1.70
C LEU A 294 -29.26 -4.86 1.94
N ASN A 295 -28.23 -4.00 1.87
CA ASN A 295 -28.45 -2.55 1.86
C ASN A 295 -29.44 -2.15 0.74
N LYS A 296 -30.41 -1.29 1.07
CA LYS A 296 -31.46 -0.80 0.16
C LYS A 296 -30.91 -0.35 -1.20
N LYS A 297 -29.81 0.37 -1.24
CA LYS A 297 -29.19 0.85 -2.48
C LYS A 297 -28.68 -0.29 -3.37
N LEU A 298 -28.13 -1.36 -2.76
CA LEU A 298 -27.70 -2.55 -3.50
C LEU A 298 -28.91 -3.31 -4.06
N VAL A 299 -29.97 -3.48 -3.26
CA VAL A 299 -31.23 -4.09 -3.71
C VAL A 299 -31.78 -3.33 -4.92
N TYR A 300 -31.88 -2.01 -4.80
CA TYR A 300 -32.35 -1.17 -5.90
C TYR A 300 -31.51 -1.35 -7.17
N ALA A 301 -30.18 -1.30 -7.04
CA ALA A 301 -29.26 -1.49 -8.16
C ALA A 301 -29.42 -2.87 -8.84
N ILE A 302 -29.61 -3.93 -8.06
CA ILE A 302 -29.86 -5.30 -8.56
C ILE A 302 -31.17 -5.34 -9.35
N LEU A 303 -32.25 -4.85 -8.76
CA LEU A 303 -33.58 -4.86 -9.41
C LEU A 303 -33.58 -4.03 -10.70
N GLN A 304 -32.93 -2.87 -10.71
CA GLN A 304 -32.77 -2.04 -11.91
C GLN A 304 -31.98 -2.76 -13.02
N ARG A 305 -30.85 -3.39 -12.68
CA ARG A 305 -30.04 -4.16 -13.65
C ARG A 305 -30.84 -5.34 -14.26
N LEU A 306 -31.67 -5.99 -13.44
CA LEU A 306 -32.50 -7.12 -13.86
C LEU A 306 -33.82 -6.68 -14.55
N LYS A 307 -34.15 -5.38 -14.51
CA LYS A 307 -35.43 -4.81 -15.01
C LYS A 307 -36.65 -5.44 -14.31
N ILE A 308 -36.54 -5.64 -13.00
CA ILE A 308 -37.61 -6.15 -12.14
C ILE A 308 -38.26 -4.96 -11.43
N ASP A 309 -39.60 -4.86 -11.47
CA ASP A 309 -40.33 -3.81 -10.74
C ASP A 309 -40.15 -4.01 -9.23
N PRO A 310 -39.56 -3.04 -8.53
CA PRO A 310 -39.33 -3.13 -7.09
C PRO A 310 -40.62 -3.19 -6.27
N ARG A 311 -41.70 -2.63 -6.79
CA ARG A 311 -43.03 -2.56 -6.13
C ARG A 311 -43.89 -3.81 -6.37
N LYS A 312 -43.48 -4.71 -7.25
CA LYS A 312 -44.22 -5.95 -7.51
C LYS A 312 -44.36 -6.76 -6.20
N PRO A 313 -45.54 -7.30 -5.86
CA PRO A 313 -45.70 -8.21 -4.73
C PRO A 313 -44.75 -9.39 -4.86
N VAL A 314 -43.98 -9.70 -3.78
CA VAL A 314 -43.00 -10.79 -3.82
C VAL A 314 -43.67 -12.16 -4.02
N ALA A 315 -44.93 -12.33 -3.57
CA ALA A 315 -45.74 -13.52 -3.83
C ALA A 315 -45.97 -13.80 -5.33
N GLN A 316 -45.82 -12.78 -6.17
CA GLN A 316 -46.04 -12.89 -7.62
C GLN A 316 -44.71 -12.96 -8.40
N ILE A 317 -43.56 -13.03 -7.70
CA ILE A 317 -42.28 -13.13 -8.40
C ILE A 317 -42.18 -14.50 -9.10
N SER A 318 -41.74 -14.49 -10.36
CA SER A 318 -41.46 -15.74 -11.05
C SER A 318 -40.23 -16.45 -10.45
N ARG A 319 -40.22 -17.78 -10.46
CA ARG A 319 -39.04 -18.55 -10.05
C ARG A 319 -37.79 -18.13 -10.84
N LYS A 320 -37.95 -17.83 -12.10
CA LYS A 320 -36.87 -17.32 -12.97
C LYS A 320 -36.31 -16.00 -12.45
N ASP A 321 -37.15 -15.04 -12.11
CA ASP A 321 -36.70 -13.73 -11.60
C ASP A 321 -36.09 -13.84 -10.23
N LEU A 322 -36.65 -14.69 -9.36
CA LEU A 322 -36.06 -14.99 -8.06
C LEU A 322 -34.65 -15.52 -8.20
N ASN A 323 -34.42 -16.55 -9.03
CA ASN A 323 -33.11 -17.13 -9.26
C ASN A 323 -32.13 -16.09 -9.84
N ARG A 324 -32.56 -15.19 -10.72
CA ARG A 324 -31.73 -14.09 -11.25
C ARG A 324 -31.32 -13.10 -10.18
N ILE A 325 -32.17 -12.80 -9.20
CA ILE A 325 -31.83 -11.93 -8.07
C ILE A 325 -30.78 -12.63 -7.19
N LEU A 326 -31.00 -13.89 -6.85
CA LEU A 326 -30.07 -14.67 -6.01
C LEU A 326 -28.71 -14.85 -6.66
N ASP A 327 -28.69 -15.16 -7.97
CA ASP A 327 -27.44 -15.19 -8.74
C ASP A 327 -26.71 -13.85 -8.74
N MET A 328 -27.44 -12.73 -8.94
CA MET A 328 -26.86 -11.39 -8.91
C MET A 328 -26.32 -11.01 -7.52
N ILE A 329 -26.91 -11.51 -6.43
CA ILE A 329 -26.39 -11.33 -5.06
C ILE A 329 -25.06 -12.07 -4.88
N GLN A 330 -24.94 -13.27 -5.43
CA GLN A 330 -23.74 -14.11 -5.32
C GLN A 330 -22.65 -13.73 -6.34
N HIS A 331 -23.02 -13.15 -7.48
CA HIS A 331 -22.14 -12.85 -8.61
C HIS A 331 -22.33 -11.42 -9.13
N PHE A 332 -22.30 -10.43 -8.25
CA PHE A 332 -22.46 -9.03 -8.67
C PHE A 332 -21.25 -8.59 -9.49
N GLU A 333 -21.43 -8.50 -10.80
CA GLU A 333 -20.37 -8.13 -11.73
C GLU A 333 -20.07 -6.64 -11.72
N VAL A 334 -18.78 -6.29 -11.65
CA VAL A 334 -18.21 -4.94 -11.79
C VAL A 334 -17.14 -4.99 -12.88
N GLU A 335 -17.43 -4.36 -14.03
CA GLU A 335 -16.45 -4.26 -15.13
C GLU A 335 -15.47 -3.14 -14.85
N ILE A 336 -14.17 -3.47 -14.78
CA ILE A 336 -13.11 -2.52 -14.46
C ILE A 336 -12.57 -1.88 -15.73
N LYS A 337 -12.53 -0.55 -15.78
CA LYS A 337 -12.09 0.25 -16.93
C LYS A 337 -10.79 0.99 -16.67
N GLY A 338 -10.44 1.17 -15.40
CA GLY A 338 -9.25 1.93 -14.99
C GLY A 338 -8.98 1.81 -13.50
N TYR A 339 -8.12 2.68 -13.03
CA TYR A 339 -7.70 2.77 -11.65
C TYR A 339 -7.33 4.21 -11.29
N LYS A 340 -7.38 4.54 -10.01
CA LYS A 340 -6.96 5.85 -9.52
C LYS A 340 -5.44 6.02 -9.64
N GLY A 341 -5.02 7.26 -9.84
CA GLY A 341 -3.62 7.61 -9.99
C GLY A 341 -2.82 7.55 -8.68
N TYR A 342 -1.55 7.90 -8.77
CA TYR A 342 -0.62 7.94 -7.64
C TYR A 342 -1.07 8.83 -6.48
N ASP A 343 -1.87 9.87 -6.73
CA ASP A 343 -2.41 10.75 -5.69
C ASP A 343 -3.31 10.00 -4.70
N MET A 344 -3.97 8.93 -5.16
CA MET A 344 -4.89 8.11 -4.38
C MET A 344 -4.30 6.75 -3.98
N ALA A 345 -3.17 6.38 -4.54
CA ALA A 345 -2.50 5.11 -4.24
C ALA A 345 -1.79 5.17 -2.88
N GLN A 346 -1.76 4.06 -2.16
CA GLN A 346 -0.98 3.96 -0.93
C GLN A 346 0.50 3.71 -1.23
N VAL A 347 0.79 2.90 -2.25
CA VAL A 347 2.14 2.51 -2.62
C VAL A 347 2.33 2.47 -4.14
N THR A 348 3.59 2.42 -4.54
CA THR A 348 4.04 2.23 -5.92
C THR A 348 4.47 0.79 -6.09
N ALA A 349 3.91 0.10 -7.06
CA ALA A 349 4.46 -1.15 -7.57
C ALA A 349 5.55 -0.86 -8.60
N GLY A 350 6.60 -1.69 -8.64
CA GLY A 350 7.80 -1.41 -9.43
C GLY A 350 8.78 -0.48 -8.74
N GLY A 351 9.94 -0.27 -9.32
CA GLY A 351 10.99 0.57 -8.76
C GLY A 351 12.38 0.20 -9.25
N VAL A 352 13.41 0.53 -8.49
CA VAL A 352 14.80 0.12 -8.77
C VAL A 352 14.89 -1.40 -8.75
N SER A 353 15.42 -2.00 -9.83
CA SER A 353 15.48 -3.45 -9.99
C SER A 353 16.29 -4.12 -8.87
N THR A 354 15.67 -4.97 -8.11
CA THR A 354 16.32 -5.76 -7.03
C THR A 354 17.38 -6.74 -7.54
N LYS A 355 17.47 -6.99 -8.87
CA LYS A 355 18.54 -7.78 -9.47
C LYS A 355 19.90 -7.09 -9.39
N GLU A 356 19.91 -5.77 -9.33
CA GLU A 356 21.10 -4.91 -9.29
C GLU A 356 21.49 -4.50 -7.86
N ILE A 357 20.78 -5.02 -6.85
CA ILE A 357 21.01 -4.77 -5.44
C ILE A 357 21.47 -6.06 -4.75
N ILE A 358 22.43 -5.94 -3.84
CA ILE A 358 22.91 -7.06 -3.02
C ILE A 358 21.87 -7.33 -1.93
N GLN A 359 21.28 -8.52 -1.96
CA GLN A 359 20.35 -8.97 -0.93
C GLN A 359 21.11 -9.11 0.41
N GLY A 360 20.56 -8.61 1.51
CA GLY A 360 21.18 -8.63 2.84
C GLY A 360 22.01 -7.40 3.20
N THR A 361 22.48 -6.61 2.21
CA THR A 361 23.17 -5.35 2.48
C THR A 361 22.46 -4.12 1.90
N LEU A 362 21.64 -4.33 0.86
CA LEU A 362 20.97 -3.29 0.08
C LEU A 362 21.94 -2.34 -0.67
N GLU A 363 23.21 -2.71 -0.74
CA GLU A 363 24.20 -2.02 -1.54
C GLU A 363 24.02 -2.29 -3.03
N SER A 364 24.29 -1.30 -3.85
CA SER A 364 24.31 -1.42 -5.30
C SER A 364 25.39 -2.39 -5.76
N LYS A 365 25.05 -3.33 -6.65
CA LYS A 365 26.04 -4.15 -7.36
C LYS A 365 26.86 -3.36 -8.40
N LEU A 366 26.34 -2.19 -8.80
CA LEU A 366 26.92 -1.36 -9.86
C LEU A 366 27.88 -0.33 -9.30
N LEU A 367 27.70 0.09 -8.04
CA LEU A 367 28.44 1.19 -7.46
C LEU A 367 28.60 0.99 -5.95
N GLU A 368 29.81 0.69 -5.50
CA GLU A 368 30.19 0.55 -4.09
C GLU A 368 29.83 1.79 -3.28
N GLY A 369 29.32 1.62 -2.06
CA GLY A 369 28.91 2.67 -1.15
C GLY A 369 27.57 3.36 -1.51
N LEU A 370 26.90 2.93 -2.58
CA LEU A 370 25.53 3.35 -2.91
C LEU A 370 24.55 2.33 -2.38
N TYR A 371 23.57 2.78 -1.59
CA TYR A 371 22.51 1.95 -1.03
C TYR A 371 21.14 2.45 -1.48
N VAL A 372 20.21 1.53 -1.72
CA VAL A 372 18.84 1.86 -2.12
C VAL A 372 17.87 1.17 -1.18
N VAL A 373 16.95 1.93 -0.55
CA VAL A 373 16.10 1.42 0.52
C VAL A 373 14.62 1.82 0.35
N GLY A 374 13.74 1.10 1.02
CA GLY A 374 12.31 1.37 1.09
C GLY A 374 11.58 1.17 -0.24
N GLU A 375 10.52 1.94 -0.43
CA GLU A 375 9.63 1.88 -1.60
C GLU A 375 10.28 2.36 -2.91
N LEU A 376 11.52 2.86 -2.88
CA LEU A 376 12.29 3.15 -4.10
C LEU A 376 12.70 1.88 -4.83
N LEU A 377 12.86 0.76 -4.11
CA LEU A 377 13.11 -0.57 -4.66
C LEU A 377 11.83 -1.18 -5.27
N ASP A 378 12.00 -2.07 -6.22
CA ASP A 378 10.93 -2.92 -6.77
C ASP A 378 10.49 -3.97 -5.73
N VAL A 379 9.89 -3.47 -4.65
CA VAL A 379 9.30 -4.23 -3.52
C VAL A 379 8.08 -3.45 -3.03
N ASP A 380 6.89 -4.00 -3.23
CA ASP A 380 5.64 -3.50 -2.64
C ASP A 380 4.96 -4.59 -1.80
N GLY A 381 4.56 -4.22 -0.60
CA GLY A 381 3.84 -5.10 0.32
C GLY A 381 2.33 -4.99 0.15
N THR A 382 1.62 -6.01 0.59
CA THR A 382 0.16 -6.00 0.70
C THR A 382 -0.31 -4.92 1.69
N CYS A 383 -1.63 -4.66 1.75
CA CYS A 383 -2.20 -3.73 2.73
C CYS A 383 -2.11 -4.34 4.14
N GLY A 384 -1.62 -3.58 5.13
CA GLY A 384 -1.61 -4.11 6.49
C GLY A 384 -0.31 -3.93 7.29
N GLY A 385 0.51 -2.92 7.00
CA GLY A 385 1.75 -2.64 7.75
C GLY A 385 3.03 -3.11 7.05
N TYR A 386 2.92 -3.98 6.07
CA TYR A 386 4.06 -4.60 5.36
C TYR A 386 4.99 -3.58 4.71
N ASN A 387 4.45 -2.53 4.09
CA ASN A 387 5.25 -1.49 3.43
C ASN A 387 6.05 -0.63 4.42
N LEU A 388 5.51 -0.37 5.62
CA LEU A 388 6.25 0.32 6.67
C LEU A 388 7.30 -0.60 7.30
N GLN A 389 6.96 -1.86 7.57
CA GLN A 389 7.95 -2.85 8.01
C GLN A 389 9.13 -2.90 7.04
N TRP A 390 8.88 -3.07 5.74
CA TRP A 390 9.91 -3.06 4.72
C TRP A 390 10.74 -1.79 4.72
N ALA A 391 10.09 -0.63 4.84
CA ALA A 391 10.78 0.65 4.87
C ALA A 391 11.74 0.74 6.07
N PHE A 392 11.31 0.34 7.27
CA PHE A 392 12.15 0.34 8.46
C PHE A 392 13.26 -0.71 8.36
N THR A 393 12.92 -1.94 8.00
CA THR A 393 13.89 -3.04 7.83
C THR A 393 15.00 -2.66 6.86
N SER A 394 14.65 -2.19 5.67
CA SER A 394 15.63 -1.85 4.63
C SER A 394 16.52 -0.68 5.06
N GLY A 395 15.98 0.32 5.74
CA GLY A 395 16.75 1.43 6.30
C GLY A 395 17.76 0.97 7.36
N TYR A 396 17.31 0.10 8.27
CA TYR A 396 18.14 -0.48 9.32
C TYR A 396 19.31 -1.29 8.74
N ILE A 397 19.02 -2.22 7.83
CA ILE A 397 20.01 -3.12 7.24
C ILE A 397 21.08 -2.35 6.48
N ALA A 398 20.70 -1.44 5.58
CA ALA A 398 21.66 -0.65 4.80
C ALA A 398 22.58 0.16 5.69
N ALA A 399 22.06 0.82 6.71
CA ALA A 399 22.86 1.64 7.63
C ALA A 399 23.73 0.81 8.55
N SER A 400 23.29 -0.39 8.96
CA SER A 400 24.11 -1.32 9.77
C SER A 400 25.36 -1.80 9.01
N GLN A 401 25.28 -1.97 7.68
CA GLN A 401 26.48 -2.29 6.89
C GLN A 401 27.50 -1.15 6.90
N ILE A 402 27.04 0.09 6.78
CA ILE A 402 27.90 1.29 6.87
C ILE A 402 28.51 1.41 8.28
N GLY A 403 27.77 1.02 9.30
CA GLY A 403 28.24 1.00 10.69
C GLY A 403 29.40 0.04 10.94
N ARG A 404 29.44 -1.08 10.24
CA ARG A 404 30.48 -2.14 10.37
C ARG A 404 31.77 -1.82 9.60
N GLN A 405 31.74 -0.88 8.67
CA GLN A 405 32.92 -0.37 7.94
C GLN A 405 33.62 0.72 8.74
#